data_66c3f672b894d718a2b889ae755f7bb2
#
_entry.id   66c3f672b894d718a2b889ae755f7bb2
#
_cell.length_a   1.000
_cell.length_b   1.000
_cell.length_c   1.000
_cell.angle_alpha   90.00
_cell.angle_beta   90.00
_cell.angle_gamma   90.00
#
_symmetry.space_group_name_H-M   'P 1'
#
loop_
_entity.id
_entity.type
_entity.pdbx_description
1 polymer ?
#
loop_
_entity_poly.entity_id
_entity_poly.type
_entity_poly.pdbx_seq_one_letter_code
_entity_poly.pdbx_strand_id
1 'polypeptide(L)'
;VMLGAIKFAHEEIKKHCAVQIELSKELGKDVKRTYCHEVNDEELKQTIIAELYDKAYAIATSGTMKHEREDMFNALEAEFAARYTEEELVEKAPLIHRYFHDYVQKKAMRNMILDEGKRLDGRRTDEIRPIWCETDYLPAAHGSGLFTRGETQALATVTLGTKMDEKVKDEVLVQGTEQFVLHY
;
A
#
# COMPACT_ATOMS: atom_id res chain seq x y z
N VAL A 1 -20.55 3.89 -16.27
CA VAL A 1 -20.17 5.30 -16.45
C VAL A 1 -18.70 5.51 -16.09
N MET A 2 -18.23 5.24 -14.88
CA MET A 2 -16.83 5.45 -14.45
C MET A 2 -15.80 4.74 -15.30
N LEU A 3 -16.00 3.46 -15.63
CA LEU A 3 -15.09 2.72 -16.52
C LEU A 3 -14.98 3.37 -17.92
N GLY A 4 -16.09 3.88 -18.44
CA GLY A 4 -16.10 4.63 -19.72
C GLY A 4 -15.28 5.92 -19.63
N ALA A 5 -15.42 6.68 -18.53
CA ALA A 5 -14.65 7.90 -18.31
C ALA A 5 -13.15 7.62 -18.19
N ILE A 6 -12.76 6.55 -17.47
CA ILE A 6 -11.35 6.13 -17.35
C ILE A 6 -10.77 5.75 -18.73
N LYS A 7 -11.51 4.98 -19.53
CA LYS A 7 -11.07 4.61 -20.88
C LYS A 7 -10.90 5.84 -21.77
N PHE A 8 -11.83 6.78 -21.71
CA PHE A 8 -11.75 8.02 -22.48
C PHE A 8 -10.50 8.83 -22.07
N ALA A 9 -10.31 9.05 -20.77
CA ALA A 9 -9.14 9.75 -20.27
C ALA A 9 -7.83 9.04 -20.66
N HIS A 10 -7.79 7.72 -20.65
CA HIS A 10 -6.62 6.94 -21.04
C HIS A 10 -6.22 7.18 -22.51
N GLU A 11 -7.17 7.26 -23.43
CA GLU A 11 -6.88 7.55 -24.85
C GLU A 11 -6.31 8.98 -25.03
N GLU A 12 -6.79 9.96 -24.25
CA GLU A 12 -6.23 11.31 -24.29
C GLU A 12 -4.82 11.37 -23.68
N ILE A 13 -4.58 10.65 -22.57
CA ILE A 13 -3.24 10.53 -21.96
C ILE A 13 -2.23 9.93 -22.93
N LYS A 14 -2.61 8.94 -23.73
CA LYS A 14 -1.71 8.37 -24.77
C LYS A 14 -1.22 9.42 -25.75
N LYS A 15 -2.04 10.39 -26.13
CA LYS A 15 -1.63 11.48 -27.04
C LYS A 15 -0.54 12.34 -26.39
N HIS A 16 -0.71 12.68 -25.09
CA HIS A 16 0.31 13.42 -24.34
C HIS A 16 1.61 12.63 -24.22
N CYS A 17 1.54 11.32 -23.96
CA CYS A 17 2.74 10.48 -23.92
C CYS A 17 3.44 10.41 -25.26
N ALA A 18 2.68 10.32 -26.40
CA ALA A 18 3.26 10.29 -27.73
C ALA A 18 4.04 11.57 -28.04
N VAL A 19 3.50 12.74 -27.73
CA VAL A 19 4.18 14.03 -27.93
C VAL A 19 5.48 14.12 -27.09
N GLN A 20 5.46 13.63 -25.85
CA GLN A 20 6.67 13.61 -25.02
C GLN A 20 7.76 12.69 -25.58
N ILE A 21 7.35 11.53 -26.13
CA ILE A 21 8.29 10.60 -26.79
C ILE A 21 8.87 11.23 -28.05
N GLU A 22 8.05 11.90 -28.87
CA GLU A 22 8.47 12.59 -30.07
C GLU A 22 9.50 13.69 -29.74
N LEU A 23 9.20 14.55 -28.77
CA LEU A 23 10.11 15.57 -28.26
C LEU A 23 11.44 14.96 -27.76
N SER A 24 11.37 13.84 -27.05
CA SER A 24 12.56 13.15 -26.56
C SER A 24 13.47 12.68 -27.73
N LYS A 25 12.85 12.19 -28.83
CA LYS A 25 13.58 11.79 -30.04
C LYS A 25 14.18 12.97 -30.79
N GLU A 26 13.43 14.05 -30.96
CA GLU A 26 13.92 15.26 -31.61
C GLU A 26 15.12 15.86 -30.88
N LEU A 27 15.14 15.77 -29.57
CA LEU A 27 16.26 16.25 -28.74
C LEU A 27 17.39 15.21 -28.59
N GLY A 28 17.28 14.03 -29.19
CA GLY A 28 18.27 12.96 -29.06
C GLY A 28 18.42 12.43 -27.63
N LYS A 29 17.32 12.47 -26.82
CA LYS A 29 17.26 12.00 -25.42
C LYS A 29 16.44 10.72 -25.25
N ASP A 30 16.14 10.03 -26.33
CA ASP A 30 15.40 8.78 -26.35
C ASP A 30 16.21 7.58 -25.85
N VAL A 31 17.54 7.65 -25.98
CA VAL A 31 18.44 6.63 -25.43
C VAL A 31 18.50 6.74 -23.92
N LYS A 32 17.99 5.72 -23.23
CA LYS A 32 18.01 5.65 -21.77
C LYS A 32 19.38 5.18 -21.27
N ARG A 33 19.77 5.70 -20.10
CA ARG A 33 20.97 5.19 -19.40
C ARG A 33 20.72 3.75 -18.97
N THR A 34 21.74 2.90 -19.11
CA THR A 34 21.74 1.58 -18.51
C THR A 34 22.09 1.67 -17.04
N TYR A 35 21.33 0.98 -16.21
CA TYR A 35 21.65 0.84 -14.79
C TYR A 35 22.65 -0.30 -14.61
N CYS A 36 23.70 -0.09 -13.82
CA CYS A 36 24.75 -1.05 -13.59
C CYS A 36 25.03 -1.33 -12.10
N HIS A 37 24.21 -0.76 -11.20
CA HIS A 37 24.42 -0.87 -9.76
C HIS A 37 23.40 -1.79 -9.06
N GLU A 38 22.58 -2.49 -9.83
CA GLU A 38 21.66 -3.47 -9.25
C GLU A 38 22.45 -4.75 -8.89
N VAL A 39 22.42 -5.10 -7.61
CA VAL A 39 22.93 -6.37 -7.14
C VAL A 39 21.77 -7.36 -7.17
N ASN A 40 21.91 -8.42 -7.97
CA ASN A 40 20.95 -9.51 -8.07
C ASN A 40 21.68 -10.84 -7.90
N ASP A 41 21.07 -11.76 -7.15
CA ASP A 41 21.49 -13.14 -6.99
C ASP A 41 20.31 -14.03 -7.38
N GLU A 42 20.33 -14.53 -8.61
CA GLU A 42 19.22 -15.31 -9.15
C GLU A 42 19.14 -16.72 -8.52
N GLU A 43 20.28 -17.30 -8.12
CA GLU A 43 20.33 -18.59 -7.45
C GLU A 43 19.69 -18.50 -6.06
N LEU A 44 20.07 -17.51 -5.27
CA LEU A 44 19.46 -17.22 -3.98
C LEU A 44 17.96 -16.96 -4.11
N LYS A 45 17.54 -16.21 -5.12
CA LYS A 45 16.13 -15.91 -5.38
C LYS A 45 15.33 -17.19 -5.68
N GLN A 46 15.82 -18.07 -6.54
CA GLN A 46 15.13 -19.32 -6.86
C GLN A 46 15.05 -20.23 -5.63
N THR A 47 16.10 -20.30 -4.82
CA THR A 47 16.12 -21.05 -3.57
C THR A 47 15.05 -20.54 -2.60
N ILE A 48 14.97 -19.21 -2.40
CA ILE A 48 13.96 -18.58 -1.54
C ILE A 48 12.55 -18.90 -2.03
N ILE A 49 12.30 -18.79 -3.33
CA ILE A 49 10.98 -19.11 -3.90
C ILE A 49 10.64 -20.59 -3.68
N ALA A 50 11.55 -21.49 -4.00
CA ALA A 50 11.30 -22.94 -3.93
C ALA A 50 11.05 -23.44 -2.50
N GLU A 51 11.77 -22.90 -1.52
CA GLU A 51 11.68 -23.37 -0.14
C GLU A 51 10.61 -22.70 0.71
N LEU A 52 10.31 -21.40 0.44
CA LEU A 52 9.46 -20.60 1.32
C LEU A 52 8.06 -20.35 0.77
N TYR A 53 7.82 -20.56 -0.53
CA TYR A 53 6.53 -20.22 -1.12
C TYR A 53 5.35 -20.98 -0.49
N ASP A 54 5.47 -22.30 -0.32
CA ASP A 54 4.38 -23.11 0.24
C ASP A 54 4.12 -22.77 1.72
N LYS A 55 5.18 -22.50 2.48
CA LYS A 55 5.06 -22.05 3.87
C LYS A 55 4.39 -20.67 3.94
N ALA A 56 4.76 -19.74 3.08
CA ALA A 56 4.17 -18.43 3.00
C ALA A 56 2.69 -18.48 2.54
N TYR A 57 2.35 -19.40 1.64
CA TYR A 57 0.97 -19.65 1.23
C TYR A 57 0.12 -20.18 2.40
N ALA A 58 0.66 -21.10 3.19
CA ALA A 58 0.00 -21.59 4.40
C ALA A 58 -0.24 -20.48 5.43
N ILE A 59 0.71 -19.57 5.62
CA ILE A 59 0.53 -18.37 6.46
C ILE A 59 -0.57 -17.46 5.90
N ALA A 60 -0.59 -17.22 4.59
CA ALA A 60 -1.59 -16.39 3.94
C ALA A 60 -3.01 -16.96 4.11
N THR A 61 -3.17 -18.29 4.12
CA THR A 61 -4.47 -18.99 4.27
C THR A 61 -4.93 -19.15 5.72
N SER A 62 -4.08 -18.84 6.71
CA SER A 62 -4.38 -19.04 8.14
C SER A 62 -5.54 -18.22 8.68
N GLY A 63 -5.92 -17.12 8.00
CA GLY A 63 -6.98 -16.22 8.45
C GLY A 63 -6.66 -15.41 9.70
N THR A 64 -5.38 -15.37 10.09
CA THR A 64 -4.90 -14.66 11.28
C THR A 64 -5.02 -13.15 11.17
N MET A 65 -5.01 -12.46 12.30
CA MET A 65 -5.01 -11.01 12.39
C MET A 65 -3.74 -10.41 11.77
N LYS A 66 -3.78 -9.13 11.41
CA LYS A 66 -2.70 -8.50 10.64
C LYS A 66 -1.33 -8.63 11.32
N HIS A 67 -1.24 -8.29 12.61
CA HIS A 67 0.02 -8.33 13.35
C HIS A 67 0.55 -9.76 13.52
N GLU A 68 -0.30 -10.69 13.89
CA GLU A 68 0.04 -12.09 14.04
C GLU A 68 0.59 -12.68 12.72
N ARG A 69 -0.06 -12.38 11.61
CA ARG A 69 0.39 -12.81 10.29
C ARG A 69 1.73 -12.16 9.89
N GLU A 70 1.94 -10.89 10.23
CA GLU A 70 3.21 -10.18 10.03
C GLU A 70 4.33 -10.85 10.82
N ASP A 71 4.09 -11.19 12.08
CA ASP A 71 5.04 -11.91 12.94
C ASP A 71 5.38 -13.29 12.37
N MET A 72 4.40 -14.02 11.83
CA MET A 72 4.63 -15.31 11.18
C MET A 72 5.50 -15.18 9.92
N PHE A 73 5.29 -14.17 9.09
CA PHE A 73 6.14 -13.91 7.92
C PHE A 73 7.55 -13.51 8.32
N ASN A 74 7.70 -12.65 9.32
CA ASN A 74 9.00 -12.22 9.83
C ASN A 74 9.77 -13.42 10.43
N ALA A 75 9.10 -14.30 11.16
CA ALA A 75 9.69 -15.52 11.69
C ALA A 75 10.17 -16.47 10.59
N LEU A 76 9.39 -16.61 9.51
CA LEU A 76 9.76 -17.45 8.36
C LEU A 76 11.00 -16.91 7.63
N GLU A 77 11.06 -15.58 7.44
CA GLU A 77 12.23 -14.92 6.86
C GLU A 77 13.47 -15.09 7.75
N ALA A 78 13.31 -14.88 9.07
CA ALA A 78 14.39 -15.03 10.04
C ALA A 78 14.91 -16.48 10.12
N GLU A 79 14.04 -17.49 10.06
CA GLU A 79 14.42 -18.92 9.99
C GLU A 79 15.31 -19.21 8.77
N PHE A 80 14.98 -18.62 7.63
CA PHE A 80 15.80 -18.76 6.44
C PHE A 80 17.14 -18.03 6.56
N ALA A 81 17.14 -16.80 7.06
CA ALA A 81 18.32 -15.98 7.25
C ALA A 81 19.32 -16.60 8.26
N ALA A 82 18.83 -17.30 9.28
CA ALA A 82 19.65 -17.94 10.30
C ALA A 82 20.60 -19.04 9.77
N ARG A 83 20.48 -19.41 8.49
CA ARG A 83 21.41 -20.39 7.84
C ARG A 83 22.73 -19.76 7.43
N TYR A 84 22.81 -18.43 7.40
CA TYR A 84 23.97 -17.68 6.97
C TYR A 84 24.74 -17.13 8.17
N THR A 85 26.05 -16.98 8.01
CA THR A 85 26.90 -16.34 9.00
C THR A 85 26.66 -14.83 9.05
N GLU A 86 27.08 -14.17 10.14
CA GLU A 86 26.95 -12.72 10.28
C GLU A 86 27.65 -11.97 9.14
N GLU A 87 28.80 -12.47 8.68
CA GLU A 87 29.54 -11.88 7.57
C GLU A 87 28.77 -11.97 6.24
N GLU A 88 28.19 -13.11 5.96
CA GLU A 88 27.37 -13.31 4.76
C GLU A 88 26.06 -12.50 4.78
N LEU A 89 25.48 -12.30 5.94
CA LEU A 89 24.25 -11.52 6.09
C LEU A 89 24.45 -10.03 5.76
N VAL A 90 25.66 -9.48 5.90
CA VAL A 90 25.92 -8.09 5.50
C VAL A 90 25.53 -7.84 4.04
N GLU A 91 25.81 -8.79 3.17
CA GLU A 91 25.49 -8.68 1.73
C GLU A 91 24.14 -9.31 1.38
N LYS A 92 23.80 -10.45 1.98
CA LYS A 92 22.63 -11.26 1.60
C LYS A 92 21.32 -10.82 2.27
N ALA A 93 21.35 -10.23 3.47
CA ALA A 93 20.10 -9.87 4.18
C ALA A 93 19.19 -8.91 3.37
N PRO A 94 19.69 -7.85 2.73
CA PRO A 94 18.86 -7.00 1.89
C PRO A 94 18.26 -7.73 0.68
N LEU A 95 19.00 -8.72 0.11
CA LEU A 95 18.52 -9.54 -0.99
C LEU A 95 17.48 -10.55 -0.54
N ILE A 96 17.70 -11.21 0.60
CA ILE A 96 16.75 -12.15 1.21
C ILE A 96 15.44 -11.44 1.48
N HIS A 97 15.47 -10.29 2.15
CA HIS A 97 14.28 -9.50 2.45
C HIS A 97 13.53 -9.10 1.17
N ARG A 98 14.23 -8.55 0.18
CA ARG A 98 13.63 -8.15 -1.11
C ARG A 98 13.01 -9.33 -1.84
N TYR A 99 13.71 -10.46 -1.96
CA TYR A 99 13.21 -11.62 -2.68
C TYR A 99 12.07 -12.31 -1.94
N PHE A 100 12.15 -12.43 -0.62
CA PHE A 100 11.07 -12.96 0.19
C PHE A 100 9.80 -12.10 0.07
N HIS A 101 9.93 -10.80 0.27
CA HIS A 101 8.78 -9.89 0.21
C HIS A 101 8.16 -9.81 -1.19
N ASP A 102 8.97 -9.60 -2.24
CA ASP A 102 8.45 -9.32 -3.58
C ASP A 102 8.02 -10.57 -4.36
N TYR A 103 8.72 -11.68 -4.18
CA TYR A 103 8.48 -12.90 -4.99
C TYR A 103 7.79 -14.02 -4.24
N VAL A 104 7.84 -14.03 -2.90
CA VAL A 104 7.21 -15.06 -2.07
C VAL A 104 5.96 -14.52 -1.39
N GLN A 105 6.12 -13.58 -0.47
CA GLN A 105 5.02 -13.07 0.35
C GLN A 105 3.91 -12.41 -0.48
N LYS A 106 4.25 -11.45 -1.34
CA LYS A 106 3.26 -10.79 -2.22
C LYS A 106 2.55 -11.79 -3.12
N LYS A 107 3.29 -12.74 -3.69
CA LYS A 107 2.74 -13.74 -4.61
C LYS A 107 1.84 -14.73 -3.88
N ALA A 108 2.25 -15.22 -2.71
CA ALA A 108 1.45 -16.11 -1.88
C ALA A 108 0.13 -15.47 -1.47
N MET A 109 0.17 -14.22 -0.94
CA MET A 109 -1.04 -13.49 -0.56
C MET A 109 -1.96 -13.23 -1.76
N ARG A 110 -1.40 -12.85 -2.91
CA ARG A 110 -2.19 -12.62 -4.12
C ARG A 110 -2.86 -13.90 -4.62
N ASN A 111 -2.11 -14.97 -4.73
CA ASN A 111 -2.62 -16.26 -5.22
C ASN A 111 -3.70 -16.80 -4.29
N MET A 112 -3.51 -16.74 -2.98
CA MET A 112 -4.52 -17.16 -2.01
C MET A 112 -5.86 -16.44 -2.23
N ILE A 113 -5.84 -15.12 -2.43
CA ILE A 113 -7.06 -14.35 -2.68
C ILE A 113 -7.73 -14.77 -4.00
N LEU A 114 -6.93 -15.04 -5.05
CA LEU A 114 -7.44 -15.42 -6.37
C LEU A 114 -7.97 -16.86 -6.40
N ASP A 115 -7.26 -17.77 -5.75
CA ASP A 115 -7.55 -19.20 -5.80
C ASP A 115 -8.69 -19.58 -4.83
N GLU A 116 -8.71 -18.99 -3.64
CA GLU A 116 -9.70 -19.31 -2.61
C GLU A 116 -10.89 -18.33 -2.52
N GLY A 117 -10.82 -17.19 -3.19
CA GLY A 117 -11.86 -16.16 -3.13
C GLY A 117 -12.04 -15.54 -1.74
N LYS A 118 -11.04 -15.64 -0.88
CA LYS A 118 -11.02 -15.12 0.48
C LYS A 118 -10.00 -14.02 0.63
N ARG A 119 -10.24 -13.11 1.55
CA ARG A 119 -9.27 -12.09 1.96
C ARG A 119 -8.36 -12.63 3.06
N LEU A 120 -7.25 -11.95 3.32
CA LEU A 120 -6.25 -12.33 4.32
C LEU A 120 -6.78 -12.45 5.75
N ASP A 121 -7.87 -11.78 6.06
CA ASP A 121 -8.58 -11.83 7.35
C ASP A 121 -9.73 -12.87 7.37
N GLY A 122 -9.76 -13.76 6.38
CA GLY A 122 -10.74 -14.86 6.27
C GLY A 122 -12.09 -14.47 5.67
N ARG A 123 -12.37 -13.17 5.47
CA ARG A 123 -13.62 -12.70 4.85
C ARG A 123 -13.69 -13.07 3.38
N ARG A 124 -14.91 -13.22 2.86
CA ARG A 124 -15.17 -13.29 1.44
C ARG A 124 -14.91 -11.93 0.77
N THR A 125 -14.77 -11.92 -0.53
CA THR A 125 -14.51 -10.70 -1.30
C THR A 125 -15.66 -9.68 -1.28
N ASP A 126 -16.88 -10.14 -1.02
CA ASP A 126 -18.12 -9.36 -0.91
C ASP A 126 -18.50 -9.00 0.55
N GLU A 127 -17.75 -9.46 1.53
CA GLU A 127 -18.01 -9.16 2.95
C GLU A 127 -17.35 -7.86 3.39
N ILE A 128 -18.10 -7.03 4.11
CA ILE A 128 -17.63 -5.81 4.76
C ILE A 128 -17.22 -6.15 6.20
N ARG A 129 -16.15 -5.52 6.70
CA ARG A 129 -15.78 -5.63 8.12
C ARG A 129 -16.92 -5.14 9.01
N PRO A 130 -17.09 -5.68 10.21
CA PRO A 130 -18.05 -5.17 11.17
C PRO A 130 -17.86 -3.67 11.39
N ILE A 131 -18.95 -2.92 11.30
CA ILE A 131 -18.97 -1.48 11.53
C ILE A 131 -19.75 -1.22 12.81
N TRP A 132 -19.17 -0.39 13.66
CA TRP A 132 -19.79 0.14 14.85
C TRP A 132 -19.53 1.65 14.94
N CYS A 133 -20.57 2.39 15.35
CA CYS A 133 -20.50 3.86 15.43
C CYS A 133 -21.16 4.34 16.71
N GLU A 134 -20.60 5.39 17.29
CA GLU A 134 -21.19 6.10 18.42
C GLU A 134 -21.09 7.60 18.19
N THR A 135 -22.11 8.34 18.56
CA THR A 135 -22.13 9.81 18.47
C THR A 135 -22.05 10.44 19.87
N ASP A 136 -21.73 11.72 19.94
CA ASP A 136 -21.62 12.46 21.18
C ASP A 136 -20.62 11.89 22.21
N TYR A 137 -19.53 11.33 21.68
CA TYR A 137 -18.50 10.67 22.48
C TYR A 137 -17.68 11.64 23.33
N LEU A 138 -17.42 12.85 22.82
CA LEU A 138 -16.66 13.89 23.53
C LEU A 138 -17.57 15.03 23.98
N PRO A 139 -17.59 15.36 25.28
CA PRO A 139 -18.51 16.35 25.82
C PRO A 139 -18.16 17.81 25.49
N ALA A 140 -16.91 18.08 25.08
CA ALA A 140 -16.44 19.45 24.84
C ALA A 140 -16.50 19.87 23.35
N ALA A 141 -16.65 18.96 22.43
CA ALA A 141 -16.79 19.26 21.00
C ALA A 141 -18.26 19.63 20.66
N HIS A 142 -18.46 20.44 19.62
CA HIS A 142 -19.82 20.72 19.13
C HIS A 142 -20.47 19.49 18.49
N GLY A 143 -19.68 18.57 18.00
CA GLY A 143 -20.09 17.24 17.59
C GLY A 143 -18.92 16.29 17.67
N SER A 144 -19.19 15.02 17.97
CA SER A 144 -18.19 13.98 17.91
C SER A 144 -18.79 12.65 17.47
N GLY A 145 -18.01 11.85 16.79
CA GLY A 145 -18.40 10.52 16.36
C GLY A 145 -17.20 9.57 16.42
N LEU A 146 -17.44 8.41 17.00
CA LEU A 146 -16.53 7.30 16.98
C LEU A 146 -16.98 6.32 15.90
N PHE A 147 -16.10 6.02 14.97
CA PHE A 147 -16.34 5.05 13.90
C PHE A 147 -15.33 3.91 14.01
N THR A 148 -15.81 2.71 14.06
CA THR A 148 -14.98 1.50 14.10
C THR A 148 -15.33 0.59 12.94
N ARG A 149 -14.32 0.13 12.22
CA ARG A 149 -14.45 -0.85 11.14
C ARG A 149 -13.40 -1.95 11.32
N GLY A 150 -13.81 -3.06 11.89
CA GLY A 150 -12.89 -4.12 12.28
C GLY A 150 -11.86 -3.60 13.29
N GLU A 151 -10.59 -3.67 12.97
CA GLU A 151 -9.47 -3.20 13.82
C GLU A 151 -9.16 -1.70 13.66
N THR A 152 -9.80 -1.03 12.72
CA THR A 152 -9.55 0.40 12.46
C THR A 152 -10.60 1.24 13.16
N GLN A 153 -10.15 2.24 13.91
CA GLN A 153 -11.01 3.17 14.63
C GLN A 153 -10.64 4.62 14.28
N ALA A 154 -11.65 5.45 14.11
CA ALA A 154 -11.49 6.88 13.90
C ALA A 154 -12.41 7.64 14.88
N LEU A 155 -11.83 8.59 15.61
CA LEU A 155 -12.56 9.56 16.40
C LEU A 155 -12.59 10.88 15.63
N ALA A 156 -13.77 11.27 15.17
CA ALA A 156 -13.98 12.52 14.47
C ALA A 156 -14.63 13.55 15.39
N THR A 157 -14.18 14.79 15.30
CA THR A 157 -14.78 15.91 16.03
C THR A 157 -15.18 17.02 15.06
N VAL A 158 -16.25 17.73 15.40
CA VAL A 158 -16.72 18.90 14.67
C VAL A 158 -16.69 20.10 15.60
N THR A 159 -16.05 21.18 15.17
CA THR A 159 -16.08 22.46 15.83
C THR A 159 -16.71 23.48 14.89
N LEU A 160 -17.76 24.14 15.36
CA LEU A 160 -18.42 25.23 14.63
C LEU A 160 -17.75 26.55 15.02
N GLY A 161 -17.36 27.30 14.03
CA GLY A 161 -16.73 28.63 14.21
C GLY A 161 -17.60 29.76 13.70
N THR A 162 -17.11 30.98 13.94
CA THR A 162 -17.67 32.21 13.42
C THR A 162 -16.96 32.61 12.11
N LYS A 163 -17.39 33.66 11.47
CA LYS A 163 -16.71 34.24 10.29
C LYS A 163 -15.24 34.60 10.57
N MET A 164 -14.88 34.86 11.82
CA MET A 164 -13.49 35.18 12.19
C MET A 164 -12.58 33.93 12.25
N ASP A 165 -13.17 32.77 12.31
CA ASP A 165 -12.46 31.47 12.38
C ASP A 165 -12.22 30.88 10.98
N GLU A 166 -12.68 31.54 9.91
CA GLU A 166 -12.45 31.10 8.53
C GLU A 166 -10.94 31.05 8.22
N LYS A 167 -10.51 30.01 7.58
CA LYS A 167 -9.11 29.88 7.14
C LYS A 167 -8.83 30.83 6.00
N VAL A 168 -7.90 31.77 6.21
CA VAL A 168 -7.44 32.69 5.16
C VAL A 168 -6.56 31.90 4.17
N LYS A 169 -6.88 32.02 2.88
CA LYS A 169 -6.04 31.57 1.77
C LYS A 169 -5.31 32.76 1.20
N ASP A 170 -4.01 32.80 1.36
CA ASP A 170 -3.12 33.80 0.80
C ASP A 170 -2.05 33.11 -0.04
N GLU A 171 -2.50 32.57 -1.15
CA GLU A 171 -1.65 31.88 -2.13
C GLU A 171 -1.36 32.80 -3.32
N VAL A 172 -0.31 32.52 -4.07
CA VAL A 172 0.15 33.36 -5.20
C VAL A 172 -0.95 33.58 -6.25
N LEU A 173 -1.79 32.57 -6.49
CA LEU A 173 -2.84 32.62 -7.52
C LEU A 173 -4.26 32.67 -6.96
N VAL A 174 -4.44 32.39 -5.67
CA VAL A 174 -5.77 32.30 -5.04
C VAL A 174 -5.76 33.03 -3.70
N GLN A 175 -6.61 34.06 -3.59
CA GLN A 175 -6.85 34.75 -2.34
C GLN A 175 -8.31 34.59 -1.93
N GLY A 176 -8.58 34.48 -0.64
CA GLY A 176 -9.93 34.33 -0.11
C GLY A 176 -9.98 33.64 1.23
N THR A 177 -11.14 33.12 1.59
CA THR A 177 -11.35 32.34 2.82
C THR A 177 -11.95 30.97 2.53
N GLU A 178 -11.68 30.03 3.41
CA GLU A 178 -12.24 28.68 3.38
C GLU A 178 -13.06 28.45 4.65
N GLN A 179 -14.34 28.14 4.45
CA GLN A 179 -15.29 27.96 5.55
C GLN A 179 -15.33 26.51 6.09
N PHE A 180 -14.80 25.56 5.34
CA PHE A 180 -14.74 24.15 5.75
C PHE A 180 -13.29 23.68 5.73
N VAL A 181 -12.82 23.19 6.87
CA VAL A 181 -11.47 22.62 7.00
C VAL A 181 -11.59 21.21 7.55
N LEU A 182 -11.02 20.24 6.84
CA LEU A 182 -10.88 18.87 7.30
C LEU A 182 -9.40 18.60 7.60
N HIS A 183 -9.10 18.23 8.83
CA HIS A 183 -7.80 17.75 9.25
C HIS A 183 -7.86 16.23 9.41
N TYR A 184 -6.93 15.54 8.76
CA TYR A 184 -6.83 14.09 8.78
C TYR A 184 -5.39 13.65 9.05
#